data_f20c01b8eb3692e56e169a1ac4a13fbd
#
_entry.id   f20c01b8eb3692e56e169a1ac4a13fbd
#
_cell.length_a   1.000
_cell.length_b   1.000
_cell.length_c   1.000
_cell.angle_alpha   90.00
_cell.angle_beta   90.00
_cell.angle_gamma   90.00
#
_symmetry.space_group_name_H-M   'P 1'
#
loop_
_entity.id
_entity.type
_entity.pdbx_description
1 polymer ?
#
loop_
_entity_poly.entity_id
_entity_poly.type
_entity_poly.pdbx_seq_one_letter_code
_entity_poly.pdbx_strand_id
1 'polypeptide(L)'
;MPPRPHRPDALAWQVFRGSDAVRDGLLTEHQLRNSAWVRLRHDIYADSRLDRDHALACRAALLRLPPGVVIGGPSAAYLHGVQHAASFTDDVHVLVPRSLRIGPQRGLRVHVNAIAPMPDAGRPSSAGRPRDAARPTGAGRPPAGGMSPRPARQLSRPAAVSVGAGGMAAASRGDGWAAASPPRSREPELPIPRSDPGRAAWETAVWLDPVRAVAIVDSLLGQGLADRDTLAAMAARNADRPGGRRARWVFDLADDRAESPPESQLRVLLVLGGLPRPAVQHPVRLPIGVVLHPDLAWPQYRVAVEYDGKWHSDAEQLHRDRRRLNQLVAAGWLVLHVTSQRLHGEFPAVLREVRDALVGRGWRRGSST
;
A
#
# COMPACT_ATOMS: atom_id res chain seq x y z
N MET A 1 -21.47 -17.61 35.74
CA MET A 1 -20.80 -17.24 34.49
C MET A 1 -21.38 -18.09 33.37
N PRO A 2 -21.75 -17.56 32.21
CA PRO A 2 -22.15 -18.38 31.09
C PRO A 2 -20.97 -19.28 30.68
N PRO A 3 -21.23 -20.53 30.27
CA PRO A 3 -20.17 -21.45 29.85
C PRO A 3 -19.38 -20.85 28.67
N ARG A 4 -18.05 -21.04 28.68
CA ARG A 4 -17.20 -20.59 27.56
C ARG A 4 -17.68 -21.29 26.28
N PRO A 5 -17.87 -20.57 25.18
CA PRO A 5 -18.31 -21.16 23.93
C PRO A 5 -17.28 -22.19 23.43
N HIS A 6 -17.76 -23.32 22.96
CA HIS A 6 -16.92 -24.39 22.39
C HIS A 6 -16.14 -23.86 21.18
N ARG A 7 -14.82 -24.03 21.22
CA ARG A 7 -13.89 -23.54 20.18
C ARG A 7 -12.80 -24.57 19.95
N PRO A 8 -12.98 -25.48 18.97
CA PRO A 8 -11.97 -26.44 18.60
C PRO A 8 -10.66 -25.77 18.16
N ASP A 9 -9.50 -26.30 18.56
CA ASP A 9 -8.21 -25.73 18.21
C ASP A 9 -7.96 -25.66 16.69
N ALA A 10 -8.45 -26.64 15.94
CA ALA A 10 -8.38 -26.67 14.48
C ALA A 10 -9.09 -25.50 13.80
N LEU A 11 -10.05 -24.85 14.45
CA LEU A 11 -10.80 -23.72 13.91
C LEU A 11 -10.44 -22.39 14.60
N ALA A 12 -9.61 -22.45 15.65
CA ALA A 12 -9.18 -21.26 16.38
C ALA A 12 -8.35 -20.35 15.47
N TRP A 13 -8.72 -19.05 15.43
CA TRP A 13 -8.04 -18.05 14.58
C TRP A 13 -8.14 -18.34 13.07
N GLN A 14 -9.15 -19.12 12.63
CA GLN A 14 -9.30 -19.51 11.23
C GLN A 14 -10.59 -18.93 10.62
N VAL A 15 -10.56 -18.85 9.28
CA VAL A 15 -11.75 -18.71 8.44
C VAL A 15 -12.05 -20.07 7.83
N PHE A 16 -13.28 -20.55 7.95
CA PHE A 16 -13.64 -21.91 7.56
C PHE A 16 -15.06 -21.98 6.97
N ARG A 17 -15.36 -23.10 6.29
CA ARG A 17 -16.72 -23.44 5.88
C ARG A 17 -17.44 -24.12 7.04
N GLY A 18 -18.64 -23.63 7.36
CA GLY A 18 -19.47 -24.23 8.40
C GLY A 18 -19.86 -25.67 8.06
N SER A 19 -20.22 -25.95 6.80
CA SER A 19 -20.55 -27.30 6.32
C SER A 19 -19.39 -28.29 6.49
N ASP A 20 -18.13 -27.86 6.25
CA ASP A 20 -16.97 -28.70 6.44
C ASP A 20 -16.75 -28.98 7.94
N ALA A 21 -16.83 -27.95 8.79
CA ALA A 21 -16.67 -28.10 10.22
C ALA A 21 -17.73 -29.04 10.84
N VAL A 22 -18.97 -29.04 10.32
CA VAL A 22 -20.02 -29.96 10.77
C VAL A 22 -19.77 -31.37 10.24
N ARG A 23 -19.42 -31.52 8.96
CA ARG A 23 -19.12 -32.83 8.37
C ARG A 23 -17.95 -33.53 9.07
N ASP A 24 -16.91 -32.77 9.43
CA ASP A 24 -15.72 -33.28 10.09
C ASP A 24 -15.90 -33.46 11.61
N GLY A 25 -17.12 -33.21 12.13
CA GLY A 25 -17.49 -33.43 13.55
C GLY A 25 -16.89 -32.40 14.51
N LEU A 26 -16.30 -31.32 14.01
CA LEU A 26 -15.67 -30.28 14.83
C LEU A 26 -16.71 -29.39 15.50
N LEU A 27 -17.83 -29.10 14.85
CA LEU A 27 -18.93 -28.28 15.36
C LEU A 27 -20.28 -28.88 14.96
N THR A 28 -21.30 -28.58 15.75
CA THR A 28 -22.70 -28.78 15.35
C THR A 28 -23.26 -27.50 14.71
N GLU A 29 -24.38 -27.63 13.98
CA GLU A 29 -25.09 -26.44 13.42
C GLU A 29 -25.50 -25.45 14.52
N HIS A 30 -25.83 -25.96 15.73
CA HIS A 30 -26.15 -25.12 16.87
C HIS A 30 -24.92 -24.36 17.36
N GLN A 31 -23.77 -25.00 17.43
CA GLN A 31 -22.50 -24.40 17.88
C GLN A 31 -21.98 -23.32 16.89
N LEU A 32 -22.28 -23.41 15.60
CA LEU A 32 -21.97 -22.36 14.62
C LEU A 32 -22.68 -21.02 14.91
N ARG A 33 -23.74 -21.02 15.73
CA ARG A 33 -24.52 -19.82 16.09
C ARG A 33 -24.06 -19.16 17.39
N ASN A 34 -23.05 -19.74 18.06
CA ASN A 34 -22.55 -19.17 19.31
C ASN A 34 -21.63 -17.96 19.06
N SER A 35 -21.30 -17.22 20.13
CA SER A 35 -20.49 -16.01 20.08
C SER A 35 -19.02 -16.22 19.73
N ALA A 36 -18.54 -17.48 19.66
CA ALA A 36 -17.16 -17.78 19.23
C ALA A 36 -16.96 -17.53 17.74
N TRP A 37 -18.02 -17.58 16.96
CA TRP A 37 -17.98 -17.52 15.51
C TRP A 37 -18.74 -16.34 14.95
N VAL A 38 -18.19 -15.73 13.90
CA VAL A 38 -18.85 -14.68 13.12
C VAL A 38 -19.11 -15.21 11.72
N ARG A 39 -20.36 -15.15 11.29
CA ARG A 39 -20.73 -15.48 9.92
C ARG A 39 -20.36 -14.32 9.00
N LEU A 40 -19.39 -14.52 8.12
CA LEU A 40 -18.93 -13.51 7.15
C LEU A 40 -19.73 -13.54 5.85
N ARG A 41 -20.06 -14.74 5.37
CA ARG A 41 -20.84 -15.00 4.14
C ARG A 41 -21.70 -16.25 4.35
N HIS A 42 -22.51 -16.60 3.33
CA HIS A 42 -23.22 -17.88 3.36
C HIS A 42 -22.22 -19.02 3.51
N ASP A 43 -22.38 -19.86 4.51
CA ASP A 43 -21.52 -21.00 4.86
C ASP A 43 -20.06 -20.67 5.19
N ILE A 44 -19.69 -19.40 5.33
CA ILE A 44 -18.34 -18.98 5.73
C ILE A 44 -18.37 -18.32 7.09
N TYR A 45 -17.57 -18.85 8.01
CA TYR A 45 -17.42 -18.40 9.37
C TYR A 45 -15.97 -18.07 9.68
N ALA A 46 -15.79 -17.24 10.69
CA ALA A 46 -14.48 -16.88 11.22
C ALA A 46 -14.50 -16.91 12.75
N ASP A 47 -13.37 -17.17 13.37
CA ASP A 47 -13.19 -16.93 14.80
C ASP A 47 -13.47 -15.46 15.12
N SER A 48 -14.36 -15.19 16.10
CA SER A 48 -14.80 -13.84 16.47
C SER A 48 -13.66 -12.94 16.98
N ARG A 49 -12.49 -13.50 17.29
CA ARG A 49 -11.28 -12.78 17.73
C ARG A 49 -10.43 -12.25 16.58
N LEU A 50 -10.68 -12.68 15.34
CA LEU A 50 -9.99 -12.17 14.16
C LEU A 50 -10.38 -10.72 13.90
N ASP A 51 -9.41 -9.90 13.57
CA ASP A 51 -9.64 -8.51 13.14
C ASP A 51 -10.49 -8.48 11.87
N ARG A 52 -11.47 -7.58 11.86
CA ARG A 52 -12.34 -7.38 10.69
C ARG A 52 -11.68 -6.43 9.70
N ASP A 53 -10.69 -6.95 9.03
CA ASP A 53 -9.93 -6.25 8.00
C ASP A 53 -10.25 -6.79 6.58
N HIS A 54 -9.68 -6.16 5.56
CA HIS A 54 -9.88 -6.59 4.19
C HIS A 54 -9.21 -7.94 3.88
N ALA A 55 -8.16 -8.32 4.61
CA ALA A 55 -7.54 -9.64 4.45
C ALA A 55 -8.49 -10.75 4.88
N LEU A 56 -9.24 -10.55 5.98
CA LEU A 56 -10.30 -11.46 6.40
C LEU A 56 -11.38 -11.60 5.31
N ALA A 57 -11.80 -10.48 4.70
CA ALA A 57 -12.77 -10.49 3.59
C ALA A 57 -12.24 -11.27 2.38
N CYS A 58 -10.95 -11.12 2.03
CA CYS A 58 -10.29 -11.85 0.95
C CYS A 58 -10.25 -13.37 1.22
N ARG A 59 -9.86 -13.79 2.44
CA ARG A 59 -9.90 -15.21 2.84
C ARG A 59 -11.29 -15.81 2.73
N ALA A 60 -12.28 -15.09 3.26
CA ALA A 60 -13.67 -15.52 3.19
C ALA A 60 -14.19 -15.64 1.75
N ALA A 61 -13.74 -14.77 0.85
CA ALA A 61 -14.09 -14.83 -0.57
C ALA A 61 -13.48 -16.07 -1.24
N LEU A 62 -12.18 -16.31 -1.05
CA LEU A 62 -11.47 -17.42 -1.69
C LEU A 62 -11.99 -18.80 -1.29
N LEU A 63 -12.46 -18.97 -0.04
CA LEU A 63 -13.05 -20.24 0.40
C LEU A 63 -14.29 -20.64 -0.41
N ARG A 64 -14.96 -19.70 -1.08
CA ARG A 64 -16.14 -19.97 -1.92
C ARG A 64 -15.82 -20.08 -3.39
N LEU A 65 -14.65 -19.67 -3.79
CA LEU A 65 -14.26 -19.59 -5.19
C LEU A 65 -13.49 -20.86 -5.61
N PRO A 66 -13.58 -21.25 -6.87
CA PRO A 66 -12.83 -22.39 -7.39
C PRO A 66 -11.32 -22.11 -7.38
N PRO A 67 -10.49 -23.16 -7.40
CA PRO A 67 -9.04 -23.03 -7.53
C PRO A 67 -8.65 -22.21 -8.77
N GLY A 68 -7.53 -21.50 -8.69
CA GLY A 68 -7.02 -20.66 -9.77
C GLY A 68 -7.55 -19.21 -9.77
N VAL A 69 -8.47 -18.86 -8.87
CA VAL A 69 -8.85 -17.46 -8.63
C VAL A 69 -7.79 -16.77 -7.78
N VAL A 70 -7.44 -15.52 -8.14
CA VAL A 70 -6.40 -14.71 -7.51
C VAL A 70 -7.00 -13.38 -7.07
N ILE A 71 -6.60 -12.88 -5.92
CA ILE A 71 -6.96 -11.53 -5.48
C ILE A 71 -6.21 -10.52 -6.36
N GLY A 72 -6.90 -9.46 -6.82
CA GLY A 72 -6.34 -8.47 -7.75
C GLY A 72 -6.58 -7.02 -7.33
N GLY A 73 -5.97 -6.10 -8.04
CA GLY A 73 -6.17 -4.65 -7.94
C GLY A 73 -6.03 -4.10 -6.52
N PRO A 74 -7.00 -3.27 -6.05
CA PRO A 74 -6.92 -2.64 -4.74
C PRO A 74 -6.90 -3.66 -3.59
N SER A 75 -7.58 -4.80 -3.76
CA SER A 75 -7.54 -5.88 -2.76
C SER A 75 -6.16 -6.52 -2.66
N ALA A 76 -5.46 -6.69 -3.78
CA ALA A 76 -4.08 -7.17 -3.78
C ALA A 76 -3.13 -6.11 -3.22
N ALA A 77 -3.30 -4.83 -3.55
CA ALA A 77 -2.52 -3.74 -2.98
C ALA A 77 -2.65 -3.70 -1.44
N TYR A 78 -3.87 -3.90 -0.91
CA TYR A 78 -4.09 -4.04 0.53
C TYR A 78 -3.27 -5.19 1.12
N LEU A 79 -3.31 -6.37 0.50
CA LEU A 79 -2.56 -7.55 0.93
C LEU A 79 -1.03 -7.40 0.79
N HIS A 80 -0.56 -6.43 0.04
CA HIS A 80 0.85 -6.02 -0.03
C HIS A 80 1.23 -4.96 1.00
N GLY A 81 0.29 -4.46 1.82
CA GLY A 81 0.55 -3.51 2.90
C GLY A 81 -0.01 -2.12 2.70
N VAL A 82 -0.65 -1.82 1.57
CA VAL A 82 -1.31 -0.52 1.33
C VAL A 82 -2.66 -0.49 2.03
N GLN A 83 -2.67 -0.18 3.32
CA GLN A 83 -3.83 -0.32 4.21
C GLN A 83 -5.08 0.45 3.78
N HIS A 84 -4.92 1.61 3.13
CA HIS A 84 -6.04 2.43 2.65
C HIS A 84 -6.59 1.98 1.29
N ALA A 85 -5.98 0.98 0.64
CA ALA A 85 -6.42 0.48 -0.67
C ALA A 85 -7.82 -0.14 -0.61
N ALA A 86 -8.16 -0.78 0.51
CA ALA A 86 -9.49 -1.35 0.73
C ALA A 86 -9.79 -1.48 2.23
N SER A 87 -11.08 -1.51 2.58
CA SER A 87 -11.60 -1.76 3.92
C SER A 87 -12.36 -3.10 3.99
N PHE A 88 -12.72 -3.54 5.20
CA PHE A 88 -13.49 -4.77 5.38
C PHE A 88 -14.82 -4.77 4.61
N THR A 89 -15.43 -3.61 4.44
CA THR A 89 -16.75 -3.45 3.79
C THR A 89 -16.67 -3.28 2.28
N ASP A 90 -15.48 -3.06 1.72
CA ASP A 90 -15.30 -2.96 0.27
C ASP A 90 -15.46 -4.33 -0.41
N ASP A 91 -15.92 -4.30 -1.66
CA ASP A 91 -15.95 -5.50 -2.50
C ASP A 91 -14.53 -6.06 -2.69
N VAL A 92 -14.38 -7.37 -2.58
CA VAL A 92 -13.12 -8.06 -2.87
C VAL A 92 -12.95 -8.18 -4.39
N HIS A 93 -11.88 -7.63 -4.92
CA HIS A 93 -11.53 -7.71 -6.33
C HIS A 93 -10.81 -9.04 -6.62
N VAL A 94 -11.37 -9.83 -7.52
CA VAL A 94 -10.82 -11.15 -7.89
C VAL A 94 -10.58 -11.26 -9.38
N LEU A 95 -9.47 -11.89 -9.74
CA LEU A 95 -9.11 -12.26 -11.10
C LEU A 95 -9.48 -13.71 -11.36
N VAL A 96 -10.27 -13.93 -12.37
CA VAL A 96 -10.78 -15.25 -12.72
C VAL A 96 -10.19 -15.67 -14.06
N PRO A 97 -9.64 -16.90 -14.18
CA PRO A 97 -9.25 -17.46 -15.45
C PRO A 97 -10.41 -17.47 -16.46
N ARG A 98 -10.12 -17.26 -17.75
CA ARG A 98 -11.14 -17.25 -18.82
C ARG A 98 -11.94 -18.55 -18.92
N SER A 99 -11.36 -19.66 -18.50
CA SER A 99 -12.00 -20.98 -18.46
C SER A 99 -13.09 -21.11 -17.39
N LEU A 100 -13.07 -20.23 -16.37
CA LEU A 100 -14.03 -20.24 -15.28
C LEU A 100 -15.10 -19.17 -15.51
N ARG A 101 -16.37 -19.56 -15.36
CA ARG A 101 -17.51 -18.63 -15.39
C ARG A 101 -18.01 -18.43 -13.98
N ILE A 102 -17.75 -17.27 -13.42
CA ILE A 102 -18.24 -16.85 -12.10
C ILE A 102 -19.20 -15.69 -12.31
N GLY A 103 -20.46 -15.90 -11.94
CA GLY A 103 -21.47 -14.85 -11.99
C GLY A 103 -21.25 -13.77 -10.94
N PRO A 104 -21.95 -12.64 -11.06
CA PRO A 104 -21.93 -11.56 -10.06
C PRO A 104 -22.31 -12.08 -8.68
N GLN A 105 -21.57 -11.68 -7.65
CA GLN A 105 -21.83 -12.02 -6.26
C GLN A 105 -21.69 -10.77 -5.39
N ARG A 106 -22.56 -10.61 -4.40
CA ARG A 106 -22.46 -9.50 -3.45
C ARG A 106 -21.12 -9.54 -2.72
N GLY A 107 -20.45 -8.39 -2.68
CA GLY A 107 -19.14 -8.24 -2.03
C GLY A 107 -17.97 -8.80 -2.84
N LEU A 108 -18.18 -9.09 -4.15
CA LEU A 108 -17.13 -9.46 -5.08
C LEU A 108 -17.18 -8.60 -6.35
N ARG A 109 -16.01 -8.17 -6.81
CA ARG A 109 -15.78 -7.60 -8.15
C ARG A 109 -14.99 -8.61 -8.97
N VAL A 110 -15.68 -9.27 -9.89
CA VAL A 110 -15.09 -10.31 -10.72
C VAL A 110 -14.49 -9.68 -11.97
N HIS A 111 -13.20 -9.90 -12.19
CA HIS A 111 -12.47 -9.48 -13.38
C HIS A 111 -11.92 -10.69 -14.10
N VAL A 112 -12.11 -10.76 -15.41
CA VAL A 112 -11.54 -11.83 -16.23
C VAL A 112 -10.07 -11.54 -16.49
N ASN A 113 -9.21 -12.51 -16.23
CA ASN A 113 -7.76 -12.36 -16.44
C ASN A 113 -7.46 -12.14 -17.92
N ALA A 114 -7.23 -10.88 -18.29
CA ALA A 114 -6.91 -10.45 -19.65
C ALA A 114 -5.43 -10.06 -19.83
N ILE A 115 -4.64 -10.02 -18.76
CA ILE A 115 -3.23 -9.58 -18.78
C ILE A 115 -2.33 -10.79 -18.96
N ALA A 116 -1.35 -10.69 -19.88
CA ALA A 116 -0.31 -11.71 -20.00
C ALA A 116 0.49 -11.77 -18.69
N PRO A 117 0.84 -12.98 -18.18
CA PRO A 117 1.70 -13.09 -17.01
C PRO A 117 3.01 -12.37 -17.25
N MET A 118 3.55 -11.71 -16.21
CA MET A 118 4.94 -11.24 -16.23
C MET A 118 5.83 -12.48 -16.40
N PRO A 119 6.85 -12.44 -17.28
CA PRO A 119 7.89 -13.43 -17.21
C PRO A 119 8.51 -13.38 -15.82
N ASP A 120 8.61 -14.52 -15.14
CA ASP A 120 9.25 -14.64 -13.83
C ASP A 120 10.65 -14.02 -13.90
N ALA A 121 10.82 -12.83 -13.32
CA ALA A 121 12.14 -12.27 -13.09
C ALA A 121 12.77 -13.06 -11.94
N GLY A 122 13.46 -14.16 -12.30
CA GLY A 122 14.36 -14.84 -11.38
C GLY A 122 13.97 -16.20 -10.82
N ARG A 123 13.43 -17.11 -11.62
CA ARG A 123 13.75 -18.54 -11.39
C ARG A 123 14.98 -18.88 -12.23
N PRO A 124 16.12 -19.33 -11.63
CA PRO A 124 17.19 -19.91 -12.43
C PRO A 124 16.60 -21.11 -13.18
N SER A 125 16.62 -21.04 -14.50
CA SER A 125 16.20 -22.13 -15.37
C SER A 125 16.95 -23.41 -14.99
N SER A 126 16.24 -24.39 -14.45
CA SER A 126 16.72 -25.75 -14.34
C SER A 126 16.64 -26.43 -15.72
N ALA A 127 17.26 -25.80 -16.70
CA ALA A 127 17.40 -26.38 -18.03
C ALA A 127 18.74 -27.13 -18.10
N GLY A 128 18.64 -28.45 -18.17
CA GLY A 128 19.60 -29.25 -18.90
C GLY A 128 20.88 -29.61 -18.15
N ARG A 129 20.86 -30.73 -17.39
CA ARG A 129 22.06 -31.56 -17.31
C ARG A 129 22.38 -32.07 -18.72
N PRO A 130 23.57 -31.79 -19.29
CA PRO A 130 24.02 -32.50 -20.47
C PRO A 130 24.41 -33.92 -20.05
N ARG A 131 23.89 -34.89 -20.79
CA ARG A 131 24.34 -36.29 -20.76
C ARG A 131 25.73 -36.38 -21.31
N ASP A 132 26.52 -37.26 -20.71
CA ASP A 132 27.86 -37.70 -21.02
C ASP A 132 28.24 -37.68 -22.50
N ALA A 133 29.40 -37.06 -22.80
CA ALA A 133 30.24 -37.45 -23.92
C ALA A 133 31.74 -37.19 -23.62
N ALA A 134 32.42 -38.32 -23.50
CA ALA A 134 33.82 -38.59 -23.88
C ALA A 134 34.97 -37.62 -23.47
N ARG A 135 35.87 -38.13 -22.64
CA ARG A 135 37.25 -37.73 -22.48
C ARG A 135 38.02 -37.74 -23.83
N PRO A 136 38.96 -36.86 -24.03
CA PRO A 136 40.33 -37.26 -24.29
C PRO A 136 41.41 -36.59 -23.41
N THR A 137 42.42 -37.33 -23.20
CA THR A 137 43.72 -37.08 -22.55
C THR A 137 44.59 -36.07 -23.31
N GLY A 138 45.36 -35.24 -22.58
CA GLY A 138 46.48 -34.48 -23.17
C GLY A 138 47.07 -33.45 -22.24
N ALA A 139 48.27 -33.70 -21.82
CA ALA A 139 49.09 -32.96 -20.87
C ALA A 139 49.59 -31.61 -21.38
N GLY A 140 49.82 -30.64 -20.49
CA GLY A 140 50.57 -29.42 -20.77
C GLY A 140 50.61 -28.50 -19.55
N ARG A 141 51.75 -28.41 -18.89
CA ARG A 141 52.08 -27.61 -17.70
C ARG A 141 52.67 -26.24 -18.08
N PRO A 142 52.70 -25.22 -17.19
CA PRO A 142 52.50 -23.77 -17.39
C PRO A 142 53.77 -22.95 -17.61
N PRO A 143 53.67 -21.67 -17.69
CA PRO A 143 54.44 -20.87 -16.73
C PRO A 143 53.70 -19.72 -16.03
N ALA A 144 54.32 -19.35 -14.92
CA ALA A 144 53.99 -18.40 -13.92
C ALA A 144 54.15 -16.92 -14.30
N GLY A 145 53.49 -16.08 -13.57
CA GLY A 145 53.96 -14.70 -13.40
C GLY A 145 52.84 -13.66 -13.21
N GLY A 146 52.76 -13.04 -12.04
CA GLY A 146 52.39 -11.64 -11.98
C GLY A 146 51.29 -11.23 -11.03
N MET A 147 51.68 -10.94 -9.79
CA MET A 147 51.23 -9.83 -8.91
C MET A 147 49.76 -9.54 -8.65
N SER A 148 49.40 -9.80 -7.41
CA SER A 148 48.27 -9.18 -6.70
C SER A 148 48.56 -7.74 -6.27
N PRO A 149 47.57 -6.89 -6.16
CA PRO A 149 47.55 -5.85 -5.12
C PRO A 149 46.50 -6.13 -4.02
N ARG A 150 46.92 -5.79 -2.82
CA ARG A 150 46.29 -5.93 -1.53
C ARG A 150 45.12 -4.97 -1.32
N PRO A 151 44.23 -5.24 -0.33
CA PRO A 151 42.97 -4.51 -0.14
C PRO A 151 43.14 -3.22 0.66
N ALA A 152 42.28 -2.25 0.36
CA ALA A 152 42.16 -0.99 1.07
C ALA A 152 41.35 -1.12 2.37
N ARG A 153 41.80 -0.41 3.39
CA ARG A 153 41.37 -0.34 4.79
C ARG A 153 39.92 0.05 4.93
N GLN A 154 39.21 -0.69 5.80
CA GLN A 154 37.96 -0.29 6.45
C GLN A 154 38.23 0.86 7.43
N LEU A 155 37.46 1.95 7.31
CA LEU A 155 37.37 3.00 8.29
C LEU A 155 36.20 2.71 9.25
N SER A 156 36.54 2.60 10.53
CA SER A 156 35.65 2.35 11.65
C SER A 156 34.71 3.53 11.92
N ARG A 157 33.44 3.26 12.19
CA ARG A 157 32.46 4.23 12.74
C ARG A 157 32.69 4.39 14.26
N PRO A 158 32.54 5.59 14.83
CA PRO A 158 32.59 5.77 16.28
C PRO A 158 31.27 5.36 16.97
N ALA A 159 31.41 4.82 18.18
CA ALA A 159 30.36 4.37 19.06
C ALA A 159 29.55 5.56 19.63
N ALA A 160 28.24 5.38 19.74
CA ALA A 160 27.35 6.29 20.46
C ALA A 160 27.44 6.03 21.96
N VAL A 161 27.65 7.12 22.72
CA VAL A 161 27.69 7.17 24.19
C VAL A 161 26.25 7.16 24.71
N SER A 162 25.93 6.20 25.57
CA SER A 162 24.70 6.17 26.38
C SER A 162 24.87 7.02 27.62
N VAL A 163 24.01 8.02 27.82
CA VAL A 163 23.83 8.71 29.08
C VAL A 163 22.60 8.18 29.79
N GLY A 164 22.80 7.54 30.94
CA GLY A 164 21.74 7.08 31.81
C GLY A 164 21.16 8.25 32.62
N ALA A 165 19.86 8.25 32.83
CA ALA A 165 19.19 9.02 33.85
C ALA A 165 18.26 8.10 34.64
N GLY A 166 18.49 8.13 35.96
CA GLY A 166 17.87 7.27 36.94
C GLY A 166 16.45 7.64 37.31
N GLY A 167 15.84 6.70 37.93
CA GLY A 167 14.56 6.47 38.41
C GLY A 167 13.71 7.53 39.05
N MET A 168 12.41 7.25 39.06
CA MET A 168 11.59 7.25 40.28
C MET A 168 10.33 6.42 40.07
N ALA A 169 10.09 5.49 40.99
CA ALA A 169 8.92 4.64 41.04
C ALA A 169 7.68 5.44 41.49
N ALA A 170 6.58 5.24 40.78
CA ALA A 170 5.25 5.48 41.33
C ALA A 170 4.38 4.26 41.01
N ALA A 171 4.01 3.52 42.05
CA ALA A 171 3.10 2.41 42.01
C ALA A 171 1.67 2.93 41.80
N SER A 172 0.99 2.53 40.75
CA SER A 172 -0.46 2.54 40.70
C SER A 172 -0.97 1.14 40.34
N ARG A 173 -1.78 0.60 41.24
CA ARG A 173 -2.51 -0.65 41.05
C ARG A 173 -3.54 -0.39 39.95
N GLY A 174 -3.48 -1.14 38.87
CA GLY A 174 -4.45 -1.17 37.81
C GLY A 174 -4.64 -2.63 37.40
N ASP A 175 -5.89 -3.04 37.47
CA ASP A 175 -6.38 -4.40 37.28
C ASP A 175 -5.88 -5.05 35.97
N GLY A 176 -5.25 -6.20 36.13
CA GLY A 176 -4.68 -6.97 35.06
C GLY A 176 -5.74 -7.65 34.18
N TRP A 177 -6.04 -7.04 33.05
CA TRP A 177 -6.51 -7.78 31.89
C TRP A 177 -5.28 -8.20 31.09
N ALA A 178 -4.73 -9.37 31.43
CA ALA A 178 -3.74 -10.00 30.59
C ALA A 178 -4.42 -10.40 29.28
N ALA A 179 -4.19 -9.59 28.24
CA ALA A 179 -4.44 -10.01 26.88
C ALA A 179 -3.58 -11.27 26.63
N ALA A 180 -4.24 -12.41 26.49
CA ALA A 180 -3.59 -13.66 26.17
C ALA A 180 -2.84 -13.49 24.84
N SER A 181 -1.51 -13.50 24.91
CA SER A 181 -0.67 -13.53 23.71
C SER A 181 -1.09 -14.72 22.84
N PRO A 182 -1.19 -14.56 21.52
CA PRO A 182 -1.57 -15.68 20.64
C PRO A 182 -0.54 -16.81 20.80
N PRO A 183 -0.98 -18.09 20.77
CA PRO A 183 -0.08 -19.23 20.91
C PRO A 183 0.96 -19.23 19.80
N ARG A 184 2.23 -19.41 20.14
CA ARG A 184 3.41 -19.34 19.26
C ARG A 184 3.59 -20.56 18.33
N SER A 185 2.53 -21.24 17.95
CA SER A 185 2.57 -22.35 16.97
C SER A 185 1.38 -22.24 16.02
N ARG A 186 1.42 -21.22 15.14
CA ARG A 186 0.61 -21.22 13.92
C ARG A 186 1.34 -22.02 12.87
N GLU A 187 0.72 -23.06 12.34
CA GLU A 187 1.07 -23.50 10.99
C GLU A 187 1.03 -22.28 10.07
N PRO A 188 2.04 -22.10 9.19
CA PRO A 188 2.06 -20.95 8.30
C PRO A 188 0.78 -20.97 7.47
N GLU A 189 -0.11 -20.02 7.75
CA GLU A 189 -1.33 -19.81 6.97
C GLU A 189 -0.92 -19.68 5.50
N LEU A 190 -1.45 -20.51 4.63
CA LEU A 190 -1.11 -20.50 3.20
C LEU A 190 -1.27 -19.07 2.67
N PRO A 191 -0.28 -18.55 1.97
CA PRO A 191 -0.32 -17.18 1.48
C PRO A 191 -1.53 -16.99 0.57
N ILE A 192 -2.30 -15.94 0.80
CA ILE A 192 -3.46 -15.58 -0.04
C ILE A 192 -2.95 -15.36 -1.47
N PRO A 193 -3.43 -16.13 -2.48
CA PRO A 193 -3.03 -15.95 -3.86
C PRO A 193 -3.46 -14.57 -4.35
N ARG A 194 -2.50 -13.76 -4.79
CA ARG A 194 -2.73 -12.38 -5.22
C ARG A 194 -1.82 -11.98 -6.38
N SER A 195 -2.23 -10.98 -7.15
CA SER A 195 -1.36 -10.38 -8.17
C SER A 195 -0.15 -9.72 -7.53
N ASP A 196 0.98 -9.70 -8.24
CA ASP A 196 2.18 -8.97 -7.83
C ASP A 196 1.91 -7.46 -7.72
N PRO A 197 2.76 -6.68 -7.01
CA PRO A 197 2.49 -5.27 -6.78
C PRO A 197 2.37 -4.42 -8.04
N GLY A 198 3.21 -4.66 -9.07
CA GLY A 198 3.15 -3.94 -10.34
C GLY A 198 1.84 -4.21 -11.08
N ARG A 199 1.41 -5.45 -11.07
CA ARG A 199 0.13 -5.85 -11.63
C ARG A 199 -1.05 -5.31 -10.82
N ALA A 200 -0.97 -5.32 -9.49
CA ALA A 200 -1.98 -4.71 -8.62
C ALA A 200 -2.13 -3.21 -8.88
N ALA A 201 -1.01 -2.49 -9.14
CA ALA A 201 -1.01 -1.09 -9.54
C ALA A 201 -1.74 -0.89 -10.88
N TRP A 202 -1.43 -1.71 -11.91
CA TRP A 202 -2.11 -1.66 -13.20
C TRP A 202 -3.63 -1.89 -13.06
N GLU A 203 -4.01 -2.96 -12.39
CA GLU A 203 -5.41 -3.34 -12.17
C GLU A 203 -6.16 -2.24 -11.43
N THR A 204 -5.55 -1.66 -10.39
CA THR A 204 -6.09 -0.52 -9.65
C THR A 204 -6.29 0.69 -10.56
N ALA A 205 -5.30 1.01 -11.40
CA ALA A 205 -5.37 2.14 -12.34
C ALA A 205 -6.46 1.98 -13.39
N VAL A 206 -6.73 0.74 -13.81
CA VAL A 206 -7.80 0.44 -14.79
C VAL A 206 -9.19 0.41 -14.15
N TRP A 207 -9.32 -0.08 -12.92
CA TRP A 207 -10.63 -0.38 -12.33
C TRP A 207 -11.21 0.71 -11.45
N LEU A 208 -10.37 1.47 -10.76
CA LEU A 208 -10.84 2.51 -9.84
C LEU A 208 -10.94 3.90 -10.52
N ASP A 209 -11.62 4.82 -9.84
CA ASP A 209 -11.52 6.25 -10.20
C ASP A 209 -10.07 6.73 -10.04
N PRO A 210 -9.67 7.76 -10.81
CA PRO A 210 -8.29 8.21 -10.85
C PRO A 210 -7.76 8.72 -9.52
N VAL A 211 -8.59 9.38 -8.73
CA VAL A 211 -8.18 9.99 -7.45
C VAL A 211 -7.76 8.89 -6.48
N ARG A 212 -8.61 7.86 -6.34
CA ARG A 212 -8.33 6.71 -5.50
C ARG A 212 -7.18 5.85 -6.06
N ALA A 213 -7.15 5.66 -7.39
CA ALA A 213 -6.13 4.87 -8.05
C ALA A 213 -4.73 5.47 -7.85
N VAL A 214 -4.56 6.77 -8.04
CA VAL A 214 -3.27 7.45 -7.85
C VAL A 214 -2.80 7.33 -6.40
N ALA A 215 -3.67 7.55 -5.41
CA ALA A 215 -3.29 7.42 -4.00
C ALA A 215 -2.74 6.03 -3.65
N ILE A 216 -3.33 4.97 -4.22
CA ILE A 216 -2.85 3.60 -4.01
C ILE A 216 -1.52 3.37 -4.73
N VAL A 217 -1.37 3.86 -5.97
CA VAL A 217 -0.13 3.72 -6.75
C VAL A 217 1.00 4.51 -6.10
N ASP A 218 0.76 5.73 -5.59
CA ASP A 218 1.73 6.51 -4.82
C ASP A 218 2.26 5.69 -3.64
N SER A 219 1.37 5.05 -2.89
CA SER A 219 1.77 4.23 -1.75
C SER A 219 2.55 2.98 -2.14
N LEU A 220 2.19 2.33 -3.27
CA LEU A 220 2.97 1.20 -3.79
C LEU A 220 4.40 1.63 -4.19
N LEU A 221 4.54 2.82 -4.80
CA LEU A 221 5.82 3.40 -5.16
C LEU A 221 6.62 3.85 -3.92
N GLY A 222 6.00 4.63 -3.02
CA GLY A 222 6.64 5.18 -1.83
C GLY A 222 7.10 4.11 -0.84
N GLN A 223 6.43 2.95 -0.79
CA GLN A 223 6.83 1.79 0.00
C GLN A 223 7.86 0.90 -0.72
N GLY A 224 8.26 1.22 -1.96
CA GLY A 224 9.19 0.42 -2.75
C GLY A 224 8.63 -0.95 -3.17
N LEU A 225 7.30 -1.13 -3.14
CA LEU A 225 6.63 -2.36 -3.56
C LEU A 225 6.54 -2.47 -5.09
N ALA A 226 6.50 -1.33 -5.77
CA ALA A 226 6.62 -1.20 -7.21
C ALA A 226 7.60 -0.08 -7.54
N ASP A 227 8.14 -0.07 -8.75
CA ASP A 227 9.02 0.98 -9.26
C ASP A 227 8.46 1.57 -10.57
N ARG A 228 8.94 2.75 -10.93
CA ARG A 228 8.47 3.48 -12.12
C ARG A 228 8.75 2.73 -13.42
N ASP A 229 9.87 2.01 -13.51
CA ASP A 229 10.24 1.28 -14.70
C ASP A 229 9.31 0.09 -14.92
N THR A 230 8.99 -0.64 -13.85
CA THR A 230 7.98 -1.71 -13.86
C THR A 230 6.61 -1.19 -14.31
N LEU A 231 6.16 -0.04 -13.78
CA LEU A 231 4.89 0.56 -14.20
C LEU A 231 4.90 1.03 -15.64
N ALA A 232 6.00 1.65 -16.10
CA ALA A 232 6.16 2.07 -17.49
C ALA A 232 6.16 0.86 -18.45
N ALA A 233 6.90 -0.20 -18.13
CA ALA A 233 6.91 -1.44 -18.90
C ALA A 233 5.50 -2.11 -18.92
N MET A 234 4.76 -2.08 -17.82
CA MET A 234 3.40 -2.58 -17.76
C MET A 234 2.46 -1.76 -18.66
N ALA A 235 2.57 -0.41 -18.61
CA ALA A 235 1.79 0.48 -19.45
C ALA A 235 2.08 0.28 -20.93
N ALA A 236 3.35 0.13 -21.31
CA ALA A 236 3.76 -0.10 -22.69
C ALA A 236 3.21 -1.42 -23.24
N ARG A 237 3.36 -2.52 -22.50
CA ARG A 237 2.86 -3.86 -22.91
C ARG A 237 1.34 -3.96 -23.04
N ASN A 238 0.62 -3.10 -22.35
CA ASN A 238 -0.84 -3.11 -22.33
C ASN A 238 -1.46 -1.84 -22.96
N ALA A 239 -0.69 -1.10 -23.77
CA ALA A 239 -1.12 0.17 -24.33
C ALA A 239 -2.43 0.08 -25.14
N ASP A 240 -2.59 -0.99 -25.93
CA ASP A 240 -3.74 -1.22 -26.81
C ASP A 240 -4.91 -1.95 -26.10
N ARG A 241 -4.75 -2.28 -24.80
CA ARG A 241 -5.81 -2.97 -24.06
C ARG A 241 -6.84 -1.97 -23.51
N PRO A 242 -8.08 -2.40 -23.29
CA PRO A 242 -9.06 -1.59 -22.58
C PRO A 242 -8.51 -1.07 -21.25
N GLY A 243 -8.57 0.25 -21.06
CA GLY A 243 -8.01 0.93 -19.88
C GLY A 243 -6.52 1.30 -19.98
N GLY A 244 -5.80 0.91 -21.03
CA GLY A 244 -4.36 1.18 -21.17
C GLY A 244 -4.01 2.67 -21.14
N ARG A 245 -4.78 3.52 -21.85
CA ARG A 245 -4.61 5.00 -21.79
C ARG A 245 -4.85 5.55 -20.40
N ARG A 246 -5.87 5.04 -19.71
CA ARG A 246 -6.20 5.45 -18.34
C ARG A 246 -5.09 5.06 -17.36
N ALA A 247 -4.59 3.83 -17.43
CA ALA A 247 -3.52 3.37 -16.56
C ALA A 247 -2.23 4.19 -16.76
N ARG A 248 -1.85 4.47 -18.03
CA ARG A 248 -0.72 5.36 -18.33
C ARG A 248 -0.90 6.73 -17.68
N TRP A 249 -2.07 7.33 -17.84
CA TRP A 249 -2.35 8.62 -17.25
C TRP A 249 -2.33 8.62 -15.71
N VAL A 250 -2.84 7.56 -15.04
CA VAL A 250 -2.72 7.37 -13.59
C VAL A 250 -1.26 7.27 -13.18
N PHE A 251 -0.45 6.50 -13.91
CA PHE A 251 0.97 6.35 -13.62
C PHE A 251 1.77 7.65 -13.85
N ASP A 252 1.39 8.42 -14.87
CA ASP A 252 1.98 9.75 -15.10
C ASP A 252 1.67 10.72 -13.95
N LEU A 253 0.49 10.62 -13.34
CA LEU A 253 0.11 11.42 -12.18
C LEU A 253 0.76 10.95 -10.88
N ALA A 254 1.16 9.69 -10.78
CA ALA A 254 1.68 9.14 -9.54
C ALA A 254 2.98 9.81 -9.10
N ASP A 255 3.19 9.89 -7.78
CA ASP A 255 4.39 10.46 -7.16
C ASP A 255 4.71 9.71 -5.85
N ASP A 256 5.90 9.11 -5.78
CA ASP A 256 6.38 8.31 -4.67
C ASP A 256 6.72 9.12 -3.41
N ARG A 257 6.74 10.45 -3.53
CA ARG A 257 7.03 11.38 -2.42
C ARG A 257 5.78 11.75 -1.62
N ALA A 258 4.58 11.41 -2.09
CA ALA A 258 3.36 11.66 -1.31
C ALA A 258 3.39 10.86 0.00
N GLU A 259 3.24 11.53 1.13
CA GLU A 259 3.37 10.92 2.46
C GLU A 259 2.04 10.35 2.97
N SER A 260 0.92 10.80 2.40
CA SER A 260 -0.40 10.33 2.78
C SER A 260 -1.39 10.23 1.62
N PRO A 261 -2.39 9.33 1.74
CA PRO A 261 -3.45 9.21 0.73
C PRO A 261 -4.25 10.50 0.49
N PRO A 262 -4.60 11.32 1.50
CA PRO A 262 -5.29 12.58 1.27
C PRO A 262 -4.46 13.62 0.52
N GLU A 263 -3.14 13.68 0.70
CA GLU A 263 -2.25 14.54 -0.09
C GLU A 263 -2.30 14.15 -1.57
N SER A 264 -2.22 12.85 -1.87
CA SER A 264 -2.39 12.32 -3.22
C SER A 264 -3.76 12.68 -3.81
N GLN A 265 -4.84 12.54 -3.03
CA GLN A 265 -6.19 12.89 -3.45
C GLN A 265 -6.32 14.39 -3.75
N LEU A 266 -5.85 15.25 -2.85
CA LEU A 266 -5.85 16.69 -3.01
C LEU A 266 -5.08 17.10 -4.28
N ARG A 267 -3.88 16.56 -4.47
CA ARG A 267 -3.04 16.78 -5.64
C ARG A 267 -3.77 16.46 -6.95
N VAL A 268 -4.35 15.26 -7.02
CA VAL A 268 -5.06 14.80 -8.23
C VAL A 268 -6.29 15.64 -8.50
N LEU A 269 -7.08 15.96 -7.47
CA LEU A 269 -8.27 16.79 -7.61
C LEU A 269 -7.93 18.21 -8.10
N LEU A 270 -6.83 18.82 -7.64
CA LEU A 270 -6.37 20.13 -8.12
C LEU A 270 -5.97 20.08 -9.61
N VAL A 271 -5.26 19.02 -10.02
CA VAL A 271 -4.88 18.80 -11.44
C VAL A 271 -6.12 18.58 -12.30
N LEU A 272 -7.07 17.75 -11.85
CA LEU A 272 -8.36 17.55 -12.54
C LEU A 272 -9.19 18.84 -12.64
N GLY A 273 -9.07 19.72 -11.64
CA GLY A 273 -9.66 21.06 -11.64
C GLY A 273 -8.99 22.03 -12.61
N GLY A 274 -7.98 21.59 -13.38
CA GLY A 274 -7.29 22.37 -14.41
C GLY A 274 -6.18 23.28 -13.87
N LEU A 275 -5.65 23.01 -12.69
CA LEU A 275 -4.45 23.68 -12.17
C LEU A 275 -3.19 22.99 -12.72
N PRO A 276 -2.07 23.71 -12.81
CA PRO A 276 -0.79 23.11 -13.16
C PRO A 276 -0.38 22.06 -12.11
N ARG A 277 0.32 21.01 -12.52
CA ARG A 277 0.78 19.95 -11.62
C ARG A 277 1.70 20.55 -10.54
N PRO A 278 1.40 20.40 -9.25
CA PRO A 278 2.29 20.81 -8.18
C PRO A 278 3.49 19.85 -8.04
N ALA A 279 4.59 20.34 -7.53
CA ALA A 279 5.66 19.54 -6.99
C ALA A 279 5.25 19.00 -5.60
N VAL A 280 5.50 17.70 -5.37
CA VAL A 280 5.24 17.04 -4.08
C VAL A 280 6.47 17.15 -3.20
N GLN A 281 6.31 17.49 -1.92
CA GLN A 281 7.38 17.60 -0.92
C GLN A 281 8.58 18.42 -1.42
N HIS A 282 8.28 19.59 -2.03
CA HIS A 282 9.31 20.43 -2.65
C HIS A 282 10.23 21.05 -1.59
N PRO A 283 11.57 20.91 -1.70
CA PRO A 283 12.48 21.46 -0.72
C PRO A 283 12.55 23.00 -0.81
N VAL A 284 12.06 23.70 0.19
CA VAL A 284 12.17 25.16 0.35
C VAL A 284 13.33 25.45 1.30
N ARG A 285 14.44 25.98 0.76
CA ARG A 285 15.62 26.35 1.54
C ARG A 285 15.42 27.76 2.14
N LEU A 286 15.48 27.84 3.46
CA LEU A 286 15.39 29.10 4.19
C LEU A 286 16.77 29.74 4.37
N PRO A 287 16.89 31.09 4.52
CA PRO A 287 18.16 31.78 4.73
C PRO A 287 18.93 31.27 5.96
N ILE A 288 18.23 30.75 6.98
CA ILE A 288 18.81 30.20 8.21
C ILE A 288 19.34 28.74 8.04
N GLY A 289 19.38 28.20 6.81
CA GLY A 289 19.86 26.85 6.51
C GLY A 289 18.86 25.74 6.72
N VAL A 290 17.66 26.01 7.24
CA VAL A 290 16.59 25.03 7.40
C VAL A 290 15.95 24.76 6.02
N VAL A 291 15.61 23.49 5.75
CA VAL A 291 14.85 23.09 4.58
C VAL A 291 13.47 22.62 5.02
N LEU A 292 12.43 23.21 4.43
CA LEU A 292 11.03 22.83 4.66
C LEU A 292 10.47 22.14 3.42
N HIS A 293 9.57 21.17 3.62
CA HIS A 293 8.94 20.41 2.55
C HIS A 293 7.43 20.57 2.64
N PRO A 294 6.81 21.54 1.95
CA PRO A 294 5.35 21.60 1.86
C PRO A 294 4.81 20.44 1.04
N ASP A 295 3.62 19.92 1.40
CA ASP A 295 3.02 18.76 0.78
C ASP A 295 2.87 18.95 -0.74
N LEU A 296 2.33 20.10 -1.15
CA LEU A 296 2.20 20.49 -2.55
C LEU A 296 2.74 21.91 -2.75
N ALA A 297 3.50 22.12 -3.82
CA ALA A 297 4.09 23.43 -4.11
C ALA A 297 4.11 23.76 -5.60
N TRP A 298 3.99 25.04 -5.90
CA TRP A 298 4.30 25.63 -7.22
C TRP A 298 5.45 26.63 -7.04
N PRO A 299 6.71 26.16 -7.10
CA PRO A 299 7.89 26.97 -6.77
C PRO A 299 8.00 28.25 -7.60
N GLN A 300 7.65 28.20 -8.89
CA GLN A 300 7.70 29.35 -9.79
C GLN A 300 6.73 30.49 -9.39
N TYR A 301 5.67 30.16 -8.63
CA TYR A 301 4.69 31.10 -8.10
C TYR A 301 4.83 31.34 -6.60
N ARG A 302 5.70 30.58 -5.92
CA ARG A 302 5.83 30.56 -4.45
C ARG A 302 4.47 30.37 -3.75
N VAL A 303 3.67 29.44 -4.26
CA VAL A 303 2.43 29.00 -3.65
C VAL A 303 2.62 27.57 -3.14
N ALA A 304 2.17 27.33 -1.92
CA ALA A 304 2.19 26.01 -1.29
C ALA A 304 0.80 25.67 -0.75
N VAL A 305 0.49 24.39 -0.68
CA VAL A 305 -0.70 23.84 -0.02
C VAL A 305 -0.26 22.77 0.93
N GLU A 306 -0.71 22.85 2.19
CA GLU A 306 -0.51 21.89 3.24
C GLU A 306 -1.84 21.19 3.55
N TYR A 307 -1.82 19.88 3.72
CA TYR A 307 -2.99 19.11 4.13
C TYR A 307 -2.99 18.85 5.63
N ASP A 308 -3.98 19.39 6.32
CA ASP A 308 -4.16 19.20 7.77
C ASP A 308 -5.09 18.00 8.02
N GLY A 309 -4.53 16.81 8.23
CA GLY A 309 -5.28 15.55 8.31
C GLY A 309 -6.09 15.34 9.58
N LYS A 310 -5.57 15.76 10.73
CA LYS A 310 -6.25 15.65 12.03
C LYS A 310 -5.72 16.74 12.98
N TRP A 311 -6.63 17.34 13.70
CA TRP A 311 -6.33 18.13 14.86
C TRP A 311 -5.70 17.22 15.93
N HIS A 312 -4.38 17.19 16.02
CA HIS A 312 -3.72 16.63 17.17
C HIS A 312 -3.83 17.68 18.28
N SER A 313 -4.40 17.30 19.41
CA SER A 313 -4.56 18.13 20.62
C SER A 313 -3.23 18.42 21.35
N ASP A 314 -2.09 18.08 20.73
CA ASP A 314 -0.77 18.32 21.31
C ASP A 314 -0.34 19.76 21.05
N ALA A 315 -0.26 20.55 22.12
CA ALA A 315 0.15 21.94 22.07
C ALA A 315 1.56 22.16 21.49
N GLU A 316 2.47 21.22 21.71
CA GLU A 316 3.84 21.33 21.17
C GLU A 316 3.86 21.11 19.64
N GLN A 317 3.03 20.20 19.14
CA GLN A 317 2.85 19.97 17.70
C GLN A 317 2.32 21.25 17.04
N LEU A 318 1.28 21.87 17.63
CA LEU A 318 0.68 23.09 17.12
C LEU A 318 1.69 24.26 17.08
N HIS A 319 2.58 24.38 18.08
CA HIS A 319 3.64 25.40 18.09
C HIS A 319 4.68 25.15 16.99
N ARG A 320 5.04 23.91 16.72
CA ARG A 320 5.99 23.55 15.64
C ARG A 320 5.39 23.86 14.26
N ASP A 321 4.12 23.50 14.04
CA ASP A 321 3.43 23.74 12.79
C ASP A 321 3.26 25.23 12.49
N ARG A 322 2.90 26.04 13.50
CA ARG A 322 2.84 27.50 13.37
C ARG A 322 4.20 28.12 13.06
N ARG A 323 5.28 27.63 13.69
CA ARG A 323 6.65 28.12 13.40
C ARG A 323 7.03 27.78 11.95
N ARG A 324 6.76 26.57 11.50
CA ARG A 324 6.99 26.13 10.12
C ARG A 324 6.26 27.01 9.11
N LEU A 325 4.98 27.27 9.37
CA LEU A 325 4.16 28.17 8.55
C LEU A 325 4.76 29.58 8.47
N ASN A 326 5.08 30.20 9.63
CA ASN A 326 5.66 31.52 9.68
C ASN A 326 6.98 31.62 8.92
N GLN A 327 7.79 30.57 8.94
CA GLN A 327 9.05 30.51 8.20
C GLN A 327 8.83 30.47 6.67
N LEU A 328 7.83 29.72 6.19
CA LEU A 328 7.46 29.71 4.75
C LEU A 328 6.96 31.07 4.32
N VAL A 329 6.08 31.70 5.11
CA VAL A 329 5.55 33.04 4.84
C VAL A 329 6.67 34.08 4.81
N ALA A 330 7.59 34.05 5.76
CA ALA A 330 8.75 34.93 5.81
C ALA A 330 9.70 34.75 4.61
N ALA A 331 9.73 33.53 4.03
CA ALA A 331 10.45 33.25 2.77
C ALA A 331 9.68 33.67 1.51
N GLY A 332 8.56 34.37 1.67
CA GLY A 332 7.74 34.92 0.56
C GLY A 332 6.77 33.94 -0.07
N TRP A 333 6.54 32.78 0.59
CA TRP A 333 5.55 31.80 0.11
C TRP A 333 4.15 32.18 0.60
N LEU A 334 3.16 31.96 -0.27
CA LEU A 334 1.74 31.96 0.09
C LEU A 334 1.37 30.52 0.42
N VAL A 335 0.96 30.26 1.65
CA VAL A 335 0.62 28.91 2.13
C VAL A 335 -0.88 28.83 2.38
N LEU A 336 -1.52 27.84 1.81
CA LEU A 336 -2.93 27.52 1.99
C LEU A 336 -3.07 26.19 2.76
N HIS A 337 -3.98 26.16 3.74
CA HIS A 337 -4.26 24.96 4.51
C HIS A 337 -5.57 24.32 4.09
N VAL A 338 -5.55 23.01 3.84
CA VAL A 338 -6.72 22.23 3.45
C VAL A 338 -6.96 21.13 4.48
N THR A 339 -8.04 21.26 5.23
CA THR A 339 -8.46 20.23 6.20
C THR A 339 -9.21 19.09 5.51
N SER A 340 -9.35 17.95 6.20
CA SER A 340 -10.17 16.83 5.72
C SER A 340 -11.61 17.24 5.41
N GLN A 341 -12.21 18.09 6.25
CA GLN A 341 -13.57 18.60 6.01
C GLN A 341 -13.64 19.38 4.71
N ARG A 342 -12.68 20.26 4.44
CA ARG A 342 -12.64 21.08 3.23
C ARG A 342 -12.38 20.24 1.99
N LEU A 343 -11.48 19.26 2.08
CA LEU A 343 -11.20 18.34 0.96
C LEU A 343 -12.44 17.57 0.51
N HIS A 344 -13.24 17.06 1.46
CA HIS A 344 -14.38 16.19 1.13
C HIS A 344 -15.70 16.94 0.96
N GLY A 345 -15.89 18.08 1.66
CA GLY A 345 -17.17 18.81 1.67
C GLY A 345 -17.16 20.12 0.87
N GLU A 346 -15.99 20.76 0.72
CA GLU A 346 -15.88 22.12 0.18
C GLU A 346 -14.85 22.24 -0.95
N PHE A 347 -14.48 21.14 -1.60
CA PHE A 347 -13.42 21.12 -2.60
C PHE A 347 -13.55 22.19 -3.70
N PRO A 348 -14.77 22.53 -4.21
CA PRO A 348 -14.91 23.64 -5.17
C PRO A 348 -14.42 25.00 -4.63
N ALA A 349 -14.53 25.26 -3.32
CA ALA A 349 -13.99 26.47 -2.71
C ALA A 349 -12.45 26.38 -2.60
N VAL A 350 -11.92 25.25 -2.17
CA VAL A 350 -10.46 24.99 -2.14
C VAL A 350 -9.85 25.20 -3.52
N LEU A 351 -10.46 24.65 -4.56
CA LEU A 351 -9.98 24.80 -5.94
C LEU A 351 -9.95 26.26 -6.40
N ARG A 352 -10.97 27.07 -6.05
CA ARG A 352 -10.99 28.51 -6.34
C ARG A 352 -9.88 29.24 -5.61
N GLU A 353 -9.72 29.04 -4.31
CA GLU A 353 -8.70 29.69 -3.49
C GLU A 353 -7.29 29.40 -4.02
N VAL A 354 -6.97 28.15 -4.34
CA VAL A 354 -5.66 27.79 -4.89
C VAL A 354 -5.47 28.42 -6.28
N ARG A 355 -6.52 28.47 -7.10
CA ARG A 355 -6.48 29.14 -8.40
C ARG A 355 -6.21 30.62 -8.26
N ASP A 356 -6.92 31.31 -7.39
CA ASP A 356 -6.79 32.74 -7.17
C ASP A 356 -5.40 33.08 -6.62
N ALA A 357 -4.86 32.25 -5.72
CA ALA A 357 -3.50 32.35 -5.24
C ALA A 357 -2.47 32.25 -6.37
N LEU A 358 -2.62 31.25 -7.26
CA LEU A 358 -1.73 31.07 -8.42
C LEU A 358 -1.84 32.24 -9.41
N VAL A 359 -3.06 32.68 -9.72
CA VAL A 359 -3.31 33.83 -10.62
C VAL A 359 -2.72 35.10 -10.02
N GLY A 360 -2.92 35.36 -8.73
CA GLY A 360 -2.33 36.50 -8.03
C GLY A 360 -0.80 36.48 -8.03
N ARG A 361 -0.19 35.34 -8.22
CA ARG A 361 1.26 35.15 -8.35
C ARG A 361 1.73 35.02 -9.81
N GLY A 362 0.85 35.30 -10.79
CA GLY A 362 1.22 35.40 -12.19
C GLY A 362 0.95 34.16 -13.06
N TRP A 363 0.34 33.11 -12.47
CA TRP A 363 -0.12 32.01 -13.30
C TRP A 363 -1.25 32.43 -14.22
N ARG A 364 -1.16 32.04 -15.48
CA ARG A 364 -2.23 32.23 -16.49
C ARG A 364 -2.59 30.85 -17.04
N ARG A 365 -3.89 30.60 -17.13
CA ARG A 365 -4.37 29.36 -17.79
C ARG A 365 -3.94 29.45 -19.28
N GLY A 366 -3.04 28.55 -19.67
CA GLY A 366 -2.68 28.44 -21.09
C GLY A 366 -3.93 28.17 -21.90
N SER A 367 -4.13 28.96 -22.97
CA SER A 367 -5.05 28.62 -24.05
C SER A 367 -4.52 27.27 -24.59
N SER A 368 -5.30 26.20 -24.43
CA SER A 368 -5.02 24.94 -25.13
C SER A 368 -5.04 25.26 -26.64
N THR A 369 -3.86 25.22 -27.24
CA THR A 369 -3.70 25.17 -28.71
C THR A 369 -3.98 23.74 -29.15
#